data_642af1dc1a06eeff6ad80fb1e0cb59e1
#
_entry.id   642af1dc1a06eeff6ad80fb1e0cb59e1
#
_cell.length_a   1.000
_cell.length_b   1.000
_cell.length_c   1.000
_cell.angle_alpha   90.00
_cell.angle_beta   90.00
_cell.angle_gamma   90.00
#
_symmetry.space_group_name_H-M   'P 1'
#
loop_
_entity.id
_entity.type
_entity.pdbx_description
1 polymer ?
#
loop_
_entity_poly.entity_id
_entity_poly.type
_entity_poly.pdbx_seq_one_letter_code
_entity_poly.pdbx_strand_id
1 'polypeptide(L)'
;ELQLMQCESLAELIHVLLKDYKEQLDLGTVTLSLYDPDSEIRNLLQWPDADNELNFLHLSFVFDPPEHLALFADKDLPVLGLYDPDLHGQLFPNVTQPIKSVALLLLKRDSRIIGSLNLADSKSNRFKSNSGTDFLQRLSAVISVCFSMTILRENLRNIGLKDALTGINNRRFFDQRLPEEISRSRRYRNPLTCLFIDVDK
;
A
#
# COMPACT_ATOMS: atom_id res chain seq x y z
N GLU A 1 -4.01 -16.38 -1.06
CA GLU A 1 -3.63 -16.04 0.32
C GLU A 1 -2.16 -16.37 0.62
N LEU A 2 -1.65 -17.55 0.23
CA LEU A 2 -0.22 -17.91 0.45
C LEU A 2 0.75 -16.93 -0.21
N GLN A 3 0.44 -16.40 -1.37
CA GLN A 3 1.25 -15.40 -2.08
C GLN A 3 1.45 -14.13 -1.26
N LEU A 4 0.40 -13.65 -0.57
CA LEU A 4 0.51 -12.46 0.31
C LEU A 4 1.47 -12.68 1.48
N MET A 5 1.47 -13.89 2.06
CA MET A 5 2.35 -14.25 3.17
C MET A 5 3.82 -14.38 2.76
N GLN A 6 4.09 -14.59 1.47
CA GLN A 6 5.43 -14.72 0.92
C GLN A 6 6.06 -13.38 0.53
N CYS A 7 5.27 -12.30 0.48
CA CYS A 7 5.80 -10.98 0.17
C CYS A 7 6.88 -10.55 1.18
N GLU A 8 8.03 -10.17 0.67
CA GLU A 8 9.17 -9.77 1.49
C GLU A 8 9.21 -8.26 1.77
N SER A 9 8.53 -7.46 0.95
CA SER A 9 8.48 -6.01 1.05
C SER A 9 7.06 -5.47 0.95
N LEU A 10 6.87 -4.26 1.45
CA LEU A 10 5.59 -3.55 1.38
C LEU A 10 5.22 -3.21 -0.07
N ALA A 11 6.20 -2.84 -0.89
CA ALA A 11 6.00 -2.58 -2.31
C ALA A 11 5.52 -3.83 -3.06
N GLU A 12 6.11 -4.99 -2.78
CA GLU A 12 5.69 -6.27 -3.35
C GLU A 12 4.26 -6.64 -2.91
N LEU A 13 3.93 -6.49 -1.63
CA LEU A 13 2.59 -6.73 -1.09
C LEU A 13 1.54 -5.87 -1.80
N ILE A 14 1.81 -4.57 -1.97
CA ILE A 14 0.92 -3.65 -2.67
C ILE A 14 0.78 -4.04 -4.15
N HIS A 15 1.87 -4.42 -4.80
CA HIS A 15 1.83 -4.87 -6.19
C HIS A 15 0.95 -6.11 -6.37
N VAL A 16 1.11 -7.11 -5.51
CA VAL A 16 0.27 -8.32 -5.51
C VAL A 16 -1.20 -7.96 -5.34
N LEU A 17 -1.53 -7.06 -4.41
CA LEU A 17 -2.91 -6.65 -4.17
C LEU A 17 -3.52 -5.91 -5.34
N LEU A 18 -2.79 -4.96 -5.94
CA LEU A 18 -3.34 -4.10 -6.98
C LEU A 18 -3.37 -4.77 -8.35
N LYS A 19 -2.46 -5.69 -8.64
CA LYS A 19 -2.33 -6.34 -9.93
C LYS A 19 -2.79 -7.79 -9.92
N ASP A 20 -2.13 -8.64 -9.13
CA ASP A 20 -2.36 -10.08 -9.18
C ASP A 20 -3.77 -10.45 -8.71
N TYR A 21 -4.27 -9.79 -7.65
CA TYR A 21 -5.64 -10.01 -7.17
C TYR A 21 -6.69 -9.51 -8.15
N LYS A 22 -6.43 -8.41 -8.86
CA LYS A 22 -7.31 -7.94 -9.93
C LYS A 22 -7.48 -9.02 -11.01
N GLU A 23 -6.36 -9.62 -11.43
CA GLU A 23 -6.36 -10.66 -12.45
C GLU A 23 -6.98 -11.98 -11.96
N GLN A 24 -6.56 -12.45 -10.77
CA GLN A 24 -7.03 -13.71 -10.20
C GLN A 24 -8.53 -13.73 -9.89
N LEU A 25 -9.08 -12.60 -9.47
CA LEU A 25 -10.50 -12.46 -9.12
C LEU A 25 -11.35 -11.94 -10.29
N ASP A 26 -10.75 -11.73 -11.46
CA ASP A 26 -11.44 -11.18 -12.66
C ASP A 26 -12.21 -9.90 -12.31
N LEU A 27 -11.49 -8.91 -11.74
CA LEU A 27 -12.07 -7.65 -11.30
C LEU A 27 -11.83 -6.52 -12.31
N GLY A 28 -12.79 -5.62 -12.41
CA GLY A 28 -12.64 -4.41 -13.23
C GLY A 28 -11.51 -3.52 -12.71
N THR A 29 -11.49 -3.27 -11.41
CA THR A 29 -10.47 -2.43 -10.76
C THR A 29 -10.28 -2.82 -9.30
N VAL A 30 -9.04 -2.66 -8.84
CA VAL A 30 -8.66 -2.75 -7.42
C VAL A 30 -7.87 -1.50 -7.08
N THR A 31 -8.24 -0.85 -5.98
CA THR A 31 -7.51 0.30 -5.43
C THR A 31 -7.21 0.09 -3.95
N LEU A 32 -6.20 0.75 -3.46
CA LEU A 32 -5.80 0.71 -2.06
C LEU A 32 -5.74 2.14 -1.52
N SER A 33 -6.49 2.39 -0.46
CA SER A 33 -6.48 3.66 0.25
C SER A 33 -5.86 3.46 1.62
N LEU A 34 -4.76 4.14 1.94
CA LEU A 34 -4.03 3.98 3.19
C LEU A 34 -4.12 5.25 4.04
N TYR A 35 -4.33 5.08 5.34
CA TYR A 35 -4.26 6.13 6.33
C TYR A 35 -2.89 6.09 7.00
N ASP A 36 -2.08 7.09 6.74
CA ASP A 36 -0.67 7.14 7.13
C ASP A 36 -0.30 8.53 7.68
N PRO A 37 -0.86 8.93 8.86
CA PRO A 37 -0.67 10.26 9.42
C PRO A 37 0.79 10.54 9.76
N ASP A 38 1.51 9.53 10.22
CA ASP A 38 2.92 9.64 10.63
C ASP A 38 3.90 9.43 9.47
N SER A 39 3.39 9.26 8.25
CA SER A 39 4.18 8.96 7.04
C SER A 39 5.05 7.70 7.16
N GLU A 40 4.70 6.75 8.03
CA GLU A 40 5.41 5.50 8.24
C GLU A 40 5.48 4.68 6.93
N ILE A 41 4.31 4.46 6.32
CA ILE A 41 4.18 3.65 5.10
C ILE A 41 4.83 4.37 3.91
N ARG A 42 4.61 5.69 3.76
CA ARG A 42 5.23 6.49 2.71
C ARG A 42 6.75 6.47 2.80
N ASN A 43 7.30 6.57 4.01
CA ASN A 43 8.75 6.51 4.21
C ASN A 43 9.31 5.12 3.88
N LEU A 44 8.60 4.04 4.22
CA LEU A 44 9.00 2.67 3.88
C LEU A 44 8.97 2.44 2.36
N LEU A 45 7.97 2.98 1.68
CA LEU A 45 7.85 2.92 0.22
C LEU A 45 8.80 3.87 -0.52
N GLN A 46 9.52 4.76 0.21
CA GLN A 46 10.30 5.85 -0.38
C GLN A 46 9.47 6.74 -1.33
N TRP A 47 8.23 7.04 -0.91
CA TRP A 47 7.25 7.82 -1.68
C TRP A 47 7.55 9.32 -1.65
N PRO A 48 7.48 10.09 -2.74
CA PRO A 48 7.31 9.63 -4.13
C PRO A 48 8.67 9.33 -4.77
N ASP A 49 8.89 8.12 -5.24
CA ASP A 49 10.00 7.84 -6.14
C ASP A 49 9.45 7.88 -7.57
N ALA A 50 9.99 8.77 -8.41
CA ALA A 50 9.51 8.99 -9.78
C ALA A 50 9.45 7.71 -10.64
N ASP A 51 10.30 6.73 -10.31
CA ASP A 51 10.30 5.43 -10.98
C ASP A 51 9.16 4.50 -10.53
N ASN A 52 8.50 4.81 -9.40
CA ASN A 52 7.43 4.00 -8.80
C ASN A 52 6.02 4.57 -9.00
N GLU A 53 5.86 5.81 -9.49
CA GLU A 53 4.53 6.43 -9.68
C GLU A 53 3.58 5.58 -10.52
N LEU A 54 4.08 4.93 -11.58
CA LEU A 54 3.29 4.04 -12.43
C LEU A 54 2.87 2.74 -11.74
N ASN A 55 3.66 2.26 -10.78
CA ASN A 55 3.36 1.03 -10.05
C ASN A 55 2.27 1.22 -8.99
N PHE A 56 2.02 2.46 -8.57
CA PHE A 56 1.08 2.77 -7.51
C PHE A 56 -0.08 3.69 -7.95
N LEU A 57 -0.42 3.67 -9.24
CA LEU A 57 -1.50 4.50 -9.82
C LEU A 57 -2.84 4.34 -9.08
N HIS A 58 -3.07 3.19 -8.49
CA HIS A 58 -4.28 2.83 -7.73
C HIS A 58 -4.07 2.82 -6.21
N LEU A 59 -2.94 3.37 -5.74
CA LEU A 59 -2.67 3.61 -4.32
C LEU A 59 -2.96 5.07 -4.00
N SER A 60 -3.70 5.32 -2.95
CA SER A 60 -3.95 6.66 -2.42
C SER A 60 -3.66 6.73 -0.92
N PHE A 61 -3.22 7.90 -0.46
CA PHE A 61 -3.06 8.18 0.96
C PHE A 61 -4.15 9.15 1.41
N VAL A 62 -4.94 8.72 2.38
CA VAL A 62 -6.06 9.49 2.93
C VAL A 62 -5.55 10.28 4.14
N PHE A 63 -5.72 11.60 4.13
CA PHE A 63 -5.29 12.49 5.22
C PHE A 63 -6.41 12.73 6.23
N ASP A 64 -7.67 12.67 5.80
CA ASP A 64 -8.83 12.87 6.67
C ASP A 64 -9.68 11.59 6.75
N PRO A 65 -9.48 10.78 7.82
CA PRO A 65 -10.19 9.51 7.97
C PRO A 65 -11.69 9.61 8.26
N PRO A 66 -12.26 10.67 8.89
CA PRO A 66 -13.68 10.66 9.27
C PRO A 66 -14.62 10.39 8.11
N GLU A 67 -14.44 11.04 6.96
CA GLU A 67 -15.32 10.81 5.80
C GLU A 67 -15.12 9.40 5.22
N HIS A 68 -13.88 8.97 5.10
CA HIS A 68 -13.55 7.62 4.64
C HIS A 68 -14.09 6.55 5.58
N LEU A 69 -13.98 6.79 6.90
CA LEU A 69 -14.46 5.87 7.93
C LEU A 69 -15.99 5.81 8.03
N ALA A 70 -16.69 6.89 7.67
CA ALA A 70 -18.15 6.90 7.65
C ALA A 70 -18.73 5.83 6.71
N LEU A 71 -18.01 5.46 5.65
CA LEU A 71 -18.38 4.35 4.75
C LEU A 71 -18.43 2.99 5.46
N PHE A 72 -17.66 2.84 6.54
CA PHE A 72 -17.54 1.61 7.33
C PHE A 72 -18.24 1.72 8.69
N ALA A 73 -19.07 2.76 8.90
CA ALA A 73 -19.75 3.02 10.17
C ALA A 73 -20.38 1.71 10.71
N ASP A 74 -19.96 1.31 11.92
CA ASP A 74 -20.38 0.11 12.68
C ASP A 74 -20.01 -1.27 12.11
N LYS A 75 -19.10 -1.37 11.14
CA LYS A 75 -18.91 -2.68 10.49
C LYS A 75 -17.43 -3.09 10.42
N ASP A 76 -17.10 -4.14 11.13
CA ASP A 76 -15.93 -4.98 10.85
C ASP A 76 -16.12 -5.85 9.59
N LEU A 77 -17.21 -5.62 8.88
CA LEU A 77 -17.61 -6.39 7.70
C LEU A 77 -17.33 -5.61 6.42
N PRO A 78 -17.02 -6.30 5.33
CA PRO A 78 -16.94 -5.69 4.01
C PRO A 78 -18.25 -5.00 3.62
N VAL A 79 -18.14 -3.82 3.03
CA VAL A 79 -19.29 -3.05 2.52
C VAL A 79 -19.45 -3.38 1.04
N LEU A 80 -20.59 -3.95 0.67
CA LEU A 80 -20.92 -4.32 -0.70
C LEU A 80 -22.12 -3.52 -1.19
N GLY A 81 -22.09 -3.09 -2.45
CA GLY A 81 -23.23 -2.37 -3.02
C GLY A 81 -23.01 -1.86 -4.42
N LEU A 82 -24.00 -1.09 -4.88
CA LEU A 82 -23.87 -0.32 -6.11
C LEU A 82 -22.88 0.82 -5.91
N TYR A 83 -22.17 1.15 -6.98
CA TYR A 83 -21.26 2.28 -6.99
C TYR A 83 -22.06 3.60 -6.96
N ASP A 84 -21.69 4.47 -6.08
CA ASP A 84 -22.15 5.84 -5.98
C ASP A 84 -20.95 6.78 -6.13
N PRO A 85 -20.89 7.63 -7.15
CA PRO A 85 -19.77 8.53 -7.39
C PRO A 85 -19.51 9.51 -6.22
N ASP A 86 -20.57 10.00 -5.58
CA ASP A 86 -20.45 10.97 -4.48
C ASP A 86 -19.89 10.33 -3.20
N LEU A 87 -20.18 9.05 -2.96
CA LEU A 87 -19.71 8.31 -1.79
C LEU A 87 -18.37 7.60 -2.04
N HIS A 88 -18.17 7.04 -3.23
CA HIS A 88 -17.08 6.13 -3.51
C HIS A 88 -15.99 6.73 -4.41
N GLY A 89 -16.24 7.89 -5.02
CA GLY A 89 -15.35 8.46 -6.06
C GLY A 89 -13.91 8.64 -5.59
N GLN A 90 -13.69 9.08 -4.35
CA GLN A 90 -12.37 9.27 -3.78
C GLN A 90 -11.57 7.95 -3.59
N LEU A 91 -12.27 6.81 -3.49
CA LEU A 91 -11.65 5.50 -3.33
C LEU A 91 -11.10 4.93 -4.64
N PHE A 92 -11.53 5.45 -5.78
CA PHE A 92 -11.18 4.95 -7.10
C PHE A 92 -10.50 6.04 -7.95
N PRO A 93 -9.36 6.61 -7.51
CA PRO A 93 -8.65 7.61 -8.27
C PRO A 93 -8.15 7.03 -9.60
N ASN A 94 -8.11 7.86 -10.64
CA ASN A 94 -7.56 7.52 -11.95
C ASN A 94 -8.24 6.32 -12.67
N VAL A 95 -9.45 5.93 -12.26
CA VAL A 95 -10.18 4.84 -12.89
C VAL A 95 -10.97 5.38 -14.08
N THR A 96 -10.65 4.88 -15.27
CA THR A 96 -11.30 5.27 -16.54
C THR A 96 -12.42 4.32 -16.96
N GLN A 97 -12.45 3.12 -16.39
CA GLN A 97 -13.48 2.13 -16.69
C GLN A 97 -14.78 2.42 -15.92
N PRO A 98 -15.96 2.11 -16.50
CA PRO A 98 -17.22 2.30 -15.80
C PRO A 98 -17.32 1.35 -14.60
N ILE A 99 -17.60 1.91 -13.43
CA ILE A 99 -17.86 1.16 -12.20
C ILE A 99 -19.36 1.09 -11.97
N LYS A 100 -19.90 -0.08 -11.62
CA LYS A 100 -21.31 -0.29 -11.29
C LYS A 100 -21.53 -0.92 -9.93
N SER A 101 -20.59 -1.71 -9.42
CA SER A 101 -20.66 -2.27 -8.07
C SER A 101 -19.30 -2.25 -7.40
N VAL A 102 -19.31 -2.18 -6.08
CA VAL A 102 -18.11 -2.08 -5.24
C VAL A 102 -18.17 -3.03 -4.05
N ALA A 103 -16.99 -3.46 -3.62
CA ALA A 103 -16.79 -4.09 -2.31
C ALA A 103 -15.60 -3.40 -1.64
N LEU A 104 -15.84 -2.86 -0.44
CA LEU A 104 -14.85 -2.14 0.35
C LEU A 104 -14.45 -3.00 1.54
N LEU A 105 -13.17 -3.28 1.67
CA LEU A 105 -12.58 -4.14 2.69
C LEU A 105 -11.74 -3.28 3.63
N LEU A 106 -12.17 -3.17 4.88
CA LEU A 106 -11.44 -2.41 5.89
C LEU A 106 -10.17 -3.15 6.31
N LEU A 107 -9.05 -2.44 6.35
CA LEU A 107 -7.76 -2.97 6.79
C LEU A 107 -7.41 -2.41 8.17
N LYS A 108 -6.99 -3.29 9.09
CA LYS A 108 -6.70 -2.94 10.47
C LYS A 108 -5.33 -3.46 10.91
N ARG A 109 -4.66 -2.69 11.78
CA ARG A 109 -3.45 -3.07 12.48
C ARG A 109 -3.63 -2.72 13.96
N ASP A 110 -3.45 -3.70 14.85
CA ASP A 110 -3.62 -3.51 16.29
C ASP A 110 -4.93 -2.78 16.67
N SER A 111 -6.04 -3.20 16.06
CA SER A 111 -7.38 -2.59 16.19
C SER A 111 -7.50 -1.16 15.62
N ARG A 112 -6.44 -0.58 15.06
CA ARG A 112 -6.47 0.71 14.37
C ARG A 112 -6.69 0.50 12.88
N ILE A 113 -7.47 1.38 12.29
CA ILE A 113 -7.68 1.37 10.85
C ILE A 113 -6.42 1.91 10.18
N ILE A 114 -5.90 1.16 9.22
CA ILE A 114 -4.75 1.54 8.38
C ILE A 114 -5.16 1.85 6.94
N GLY A 115 -6.41 1.59 6.58
CA GLY A 115 -6.90 1.87 5.24
C GLY A 115 -8.01 0.94 4.79
N SER A 116 -8.21 0.87 3.48
CA SER A 116 -9.15 -0.05 2.84
C SER A 116 -8.62 -0.57 1.50
N LEU A 117 -8.92 -1.83 1.20
CA LEU A 117 -8.82 -2.38 -0.15
C LEU A 117 -10.20 -2.25 -0.81
N ASN A 118 -10.24 -1.60 -1.97
CA ASN A 118 -11.46 -1.28 -2.66
C ASN A 118 -11.51 -2.05 -3.98
N LEU A 119 -12.52 -2.87 -4.14
CA LEU A 119 -12.76 -3.69 -5.32
C LEU A 119 -13.92 -3.09 -6.11
N ALA A 120 -13.79 -3.02 -7.42
CA ALA A 120 -14.85 -2.49 -8.29
C ALA A 120 -15.03 -3.35 -9.55
N ASP A 121 -16.26 -3.39 -10.03
CA ASP A 121 -16.62 -4.12 -11.25
C ASP A 121 -17.63 -3.33 -12.09
N SER A 122 -17.56 -3.55 -13.41
CA SER A 122 -18.52 -2.98 -14.38
C SER A 122 -19.88 -3.68 -14.38
N LYS A 123 -20.00 -4.83 -13.71
CA LYS A 123 -21.25 -5.58 -13.55
C LYS A 123 -21.93 -5.15 -12.24
N SER A 124 -23.17 -4.71 -12.30
CA SER A 124 -23.93 -4.28 -11.12
C SER A 124 -24.30 -5.42 -10.14
N ASN A 125 -24.22 -6.67 -10.61
CA ASN A 125 -24.54 -7.84 -9.80
C ASN A 125 -23.33 -8.54 -9.19
N ARG A 126 -22.11 -8.01 -9.38
CA ARG A 126 -20.89 -8.63 -8.86
C ARG A 126 -20.82 -8.55 -7.34
N PHE A 127 -21.08 -7.37 -6.80
CA PHE A 127 -21.03 -7.10 -5.36
C PHE A 127 -22.43 -6.68 -4.88
N LYS A 128 -23.27 -7.68 -4.56
CA LYS A 128 -24.63 -7.42 -4.04
C LYS A 128 -24.57 -7.26 -2.53
N SER A 129 -25.33 -6.35 -1.97
CA SER A 129 -25.41 -6.08 -0.54
C SER A 129 -25.89 -7.28 0.31
N ASN A 130 -26.58 -8.22 -0.32
CA ASN A 130 -27.06 -9.47 0.32
C ASN A 130 -26.18 -10.69 0.03
N SER A 131 -25.03 -10.53 -0.61
CA SER A 131 -24.08 -11.61 -0.85
C SER A 131 -23.33 -11.96 0.43
N GLY A 132 -22.94 -13.22 0.59
CA GLY A 132 -22.11 -13.65 1.70
C GLY A 132 -20.73 -12.92 1.66
N THR A 133 -20.32 -12.41 2.80
CA THR A 133 -19.08 -11.62 2.94
C THR A 133 -17.90 -12.40 3.53
N ASP A 134 -18.13 -13.66 3.92
CA ASP A 134 -17.15 -14.48 4.66
C ASP A 134 -15.79 -14.59 3.99
N PHE A 135 -15.77 -14.74 2.66
CA PHE A 135 -14.51 -14.77 1.90
C PHE A 135 -13.80 -13.43 1.95
N LEU A 136 -14.52 -12.33 1.70
CA LEU A 136 -13.95 -10.98 1.68
C LEU A 136 -13.51 -10.54 3.08
N GLN A 137 -14.24 -10.92 4.12
CA GLN A 137 -13.87 -10.68 5.51
C GLN A 137 -12.58 -11.42 5.88
N ARG A 138 -12.47 -12.68 5.49
CA ARG A 138 -11.26 -13.47 5.70
C ARG A 138 -10.08 -12.90 4.93
N LEU A 139 -10.30 -12.48 3.69
CA LEU A 139 -9.32 -11.84 2.86
C LEU A 139 -8.81 -10.52 3.49
N SER A 140 -9.72 -9.67 3.98
CA SER A 140 -9.39 -8.43 4.69
C SER A 140 -8.52 -8.71 5.93
N ALA A 141 -8.85 -9.73 6.71
CA ALA A 141 -8.07 -10.12 7.89
C ALA A 141 -6.65 -10.59 7.51
N VAL A 142 -6.51 -11.44 6.49
CA VAL A 142 -5.21 -11.92 6.00
C VAL A 142 -4.37 -10.75 5.49
N ILE A 143 -4.94 -9.87 4.69
CA ILE A 143 -4.25 -8.67 4.17
C ILE A 143 -3.77 -7.79 5.33
N SER A 144 -4.62 -7.55 6.32
CA SER A 144 -4.29 -6.74 7.51
C SER A 144 -3.10 -7.32 8.28
N VAL A 145 -3.05 -8.64 8.45
CA VAL A 145 -1.91 -9.34 9.08
C VAL A 145 -0.66 -9.20 8.22
N CYS A 146 -0.76 -9.42 6.90
CA CYS A 146 0.38 -9.30 5.99
C CYS A 146 0.96 -7.86 5.99
N PHE A 147 0.12 -6.83 5.98
CA PHE A 147 0.57 -5.45 6.14
C PHE A 147 1.33 -5.24 7.44
N SER A 148 0.75 -5.66 8.56
CA SER A 148 1.36 -5.51 9.89
C SER A 148 2.72 -6.19 9.96
N MET A 149 2.84 -7.41 9.47
CA MET A 149 4.08 -8.19 9.47
C MET A 149 5.14 -7.58 8.55
N THR A 150 4.74 -7.11 7.37
CA THR A 150 5.66 -6.51 6.41
C THR A 150 6.19 -5.17 6.90
N ILE A 151 5.33 -4.30 7.43
CA ILE A 151 5.73 -3.03 8.05
C ILE A 151 6.70 -3.28 9.21
N LEU A 152 6.38 -4.23 10.10
CA LEU A 152 7.26 -4.58 11.22
C LEU A 152 8.63 -5.07 10.74
N ARG A 153 8.66 -5.94 9.72
CA ARG A 153 9.89 -6.48 9.14
C ARG A 153 10.76 -5.36 8.53
N GLU A 154 10.17 -4.45 7.78
CA GLU A 154 10.89 -3.33 7.19
C GLU A 154 11.40 -2.35 8.24
N ASN A 155 10.62 -2.07 9.28
CA ASN A 155 11.06 -1.25 10.41
C ASN A 155 12.26 -1.89 11.14
N LEU A 156 12.23 -3.19 11.39
CA LEU A 156 13.37 -3.90 11.99
C LEU A 156 14.62 -3.86 11.10
N ARG A 157 14.46 -4.00 9.79
CA ARG A 157 15.56 -3.82 8.83
C ARG A 157 16.14 -2.40 8.91
N ASN A 158 15.28 -1.38 8.97
CA ASN A 158 15.68 0.03 9.01
C ASN A 158 16.38 0.42 10.34
N ILE A 159 15.98 -0.17 11.47
CA ILE A 159 16.68 0.03 12.76
C ILE A 159 18.15 -0.40 12.64
N GLY A 160 18.44 -1.51 11.97
CA GLY A 160 19.81 -1.98 11.74
C GLY A 160 20.64 -1.16 10.73
N LEU A 161 20.03 -0.17 10.08
CA LEU A 161 20.67 0.68 9.05
C LEU A 161 20.93 2.11 9.53
N LYS A 162 20.48 2.47 10.73
CA LYS A 162 20.72 3.77 11.36
C LYS A 162 21.75 3.68 12.47
N ASP A 163 22.48 4.76 12.66
CA ASP A 163 23.35 4.95 13.83
C ASP A 163 22.50 5.34 15.04
N ALA A 164 22.66 4.61 16.14
CA ALA A 164 21.83 4.78 17.34
C ALA A 164 22.03 6.12 18.05
N LEU A 165 23.19 6.78 17.86
CA LEU A 165 23.52 8.03 18.53
C LEU A 165 23.05 9.24 17.72
N THR A 166 23.28 9.22 16.42
CA THR A 166 23.06 10.38 15.53
C THR A 166 21.75 10.28 14.73
N GLY A 167 21.15 9.08 14.62
CA GLY A 167 19.95 8.83 13.84
C GLY A 167 20.17 8.86 12.31
N ILE A 168 21.38 9.18 11.84
CA ILE A 168 21.73 9.12 10.41
C ILE A 168 21.95 7.68 9.95
N ASN A 169 21.93 7.45 8.64
CA ASN A 169 22.23 6.14 8.07
C ASN A 169 23.67 5.73 8.38
N ASN A 170 23.84 4.48 8.85
CA ASN A 170 25.15 3.97 9.20
C ASN A 170 25.90 3.41 7.96
N ARG A 171 27.17 2.96 8.18
CA ARG A 171 28.00 2.37 7.13
C ARG A 171 27.31 1.22 6.40
N ARG A 172 26.53 0.39 7.11
CA ARG A 172 25.83 -0.76 6.50
C ARG A 172 24.79 -0.31 5.48
N PHE A 173 24.08 0.78 5.75
CA PHE A 173 23.16 1.40 4.79
C PHE A 173 23.93 1.86 3.54
N PHE A 174 25.06 2.55 3.71
CA PHE A 174 25.90 2.99 2.59
C PHE A 174 26.36 1.81 1.72
N ASP A 175 26.87 0.75 2.35
CA ASP A 175 27.39 -0.44 1.65
C ASP A 175 26.27 -1.16 0.86
N GLN A 176 25.02 -1.11 1.32
CA GLN A 176 23.87 -1.66 0.61
C GLN A 176 23.39 -0.73 -0.52
N ARG A 177 23.30 0.57 -0.26
CA ARG A 177 22.74 1.55 -1.19
C ARG A 177 23.66 1.87 -2.37
N LEU A 178 24.96 1.88 -2.17
CA LEU A 178 25.94 2.24 -3.19
C LEU A 178 25.83 1.39 -4.48
N PRO A 179 25.72 0.04 -4.44
CA PRO A 179 25.51 -0.78 -5.64
C PRO A 179 24.22 -0.46 -6.39
N GLU A 180 23.14 -0.12 -5.66
CA GLU A 180 21.87 0.26 -6.26
C GLU A 180 22.00 1.59 -7.01
N GLU A 181 22.60 2.61 -6.38
CA GLU A 181 22.82 3.91 -7.00
C GLU A 181 23.79 3.85 -8.20
N ILE A 182 24.82 3.00 -8.14
CA ILE A 182 25.68 2.72 -9.29
C ILE A 182 24.87 2.13 -10.46
N SER A 183 24.00 1.16 -10.16
CA SER A 183 23.16 0.52 -11.17
C SER A 183 22.18 1.51 -11.78
N ARG A 184 21.58 2.37 -10.93
CA ARG A 184 20.68 3.46 -11.32
C ARG A 184 21.39 4.49 -12.20
N SER A 185 22.57 4.97 -11.78
CA SER A 185 23.42 5.88 -12.53
C SER A 185 23.73 5.34 -13.94
N ARG A 186 24.10 4.06 -14.05
CA ARG A 186 24.36 3.41 -15.32
C ARG A 186 23.13 3.31 -16.20
N ARG A 187 21.96 2.97 -15.64
CA ARG A 187 20.69 2.83 -16.37
C ARG A 187 20.23 4.17 -16.96
N TYR A 188 20.29 5.23 -16.16
CA TYR A 188 19.79 6.54 -16.57
C TYR A 188 20.89 7.46 -17.12
N ARG A 189 22.15 7.00 -17.16
CA ARG A 189 23.32 7.76 -17.60
C ARG A 189 23.51 9.07 -16.83
N ASN A 190 23.11 9.10 -15.57
CA ASN A 190 23.33 10.22 -14.68
C ASN A 190 24.64 10.05 -13.92
N PRO A 191 25.43 11.12 -13.72
CA PRO A 191 26.65 11.02 -12.93
C PRO A 191 26.32 10.73 -11.47
N LEU A 192 27.14 9.91 -10.81
CA LEU A 192 27.08 9.63 -9.38
C LEU A 192 28.40 10.13 -8.75
N THR A 193 28.27 10.90 -7.67
CA THR A 193 29.43 11.39 -6.90
C THR A 193 29.33 10.87 -5.47
N CYS A 194 30.42 10.35 -4.94
CA CYS A 194 30.54 9.96 -3.55
C CYS A 194 31.42 10.98 -2.81
N LEU A 195 30.93 11.49 -1.67
CA LEU A 195 31.64 12.45 -0.85
C LEU A 195 31.93 11.84 0.52
N PHE A 196 33.19 11.86 0.93
CA PHE A 196 33.61 11.52 2.28
C PHE A 196 33.94 12.81 3.03
N ILE A 197 33.34 12.99 4.20
CA ILE A 197 33.56 14.15 5.06
C ILE A 197 34.08 13.62 6.41
N ASP A 198 35.20 14.14 6.87
CA ASP A 198 35.71 13.94 8.22
C ASP A 198 35.72 15.28 8.95
N VAL A 199 35.47 15.26 10.25
CA VAL A 199 35.47 16.47 11.08
C VAL A 199 36.70 16.40 11.98
N ASP A 200 37.72 17.17 11.61
CA ASP A 200 38.91 17.36 12.43
C ASP A 200 38.54 18.06 13.75
N LYS A 201 39.19 17.65 14.85
CA LYS A 201 39.02 18.23 16.16
C LYS A 201 39.78 19.54 16.28
#